data_849ed0372d60cc43e3982af4a406548d
#
_entry.id   849ed0372d60cc43e3982af4a406548d
#
_cell.length_a   1.000
_cell.length_b   1.000
_cell.length_c   1.000
_cell.angle_alpha   90.00
_cell.angle_beta   90.00
_cell.angle_gamma   90.00
#
_symmetry.space_group_name_H-M   'P 1'
#
loop_
_entity.id
_entity.type
_entity.pdbx_description
1 polymer ?
#
loop_
_entity_poly.entity_id
_entity_poly.type
_entity_poly.pdbx_seq_one_letter_code
_entity_poly.pdbx_strand_id
1 'polypeptide(L)'
;MATAVFSPEQIAALSAPLDRAKVQTRSQAGRSLAYLEGWQAIAEANRIFGFDGWQRETIAVQCVSERERTLGSSSRAGWGVTYTARVRIRVGNVIREGSGAGHGIDADLGQAHESALKEAETDAMKRALMTFGNPFGLALYDKQQREVTSSTTPMSAGHTPAPQRNSGAAEPTAEVGLEPLDPATVQQILATVRGLPRPALEGFTKAFRKRFQVPDDAASIADRICQRRHHDWIEAFLVSHRSVHPAGQRQALAA
;
A
#
# COMPACT_ATOMS: atom_id res chain seq x y z
N MET A 1 4.13 -44.16 -11.22
CA MET A 1 4.45 -42.76 -11.64
C MET A 1 3.90 -41.81 -10.60
N ALA A 2 4.71 -40.89 -10.04
CA ALA A 2 4.19 -39.89 -9.10
C ALA A 2 3.24 -38.97 -9.86
N THR A 3 2.00 -38.83 -9.38
CA THR A 3 1.01 -37.91 -9.94
C THR A 3 1.53 -36.48 -9.73
N ALA A 4 1.54 -35.66 -10.78
CA ALA A 4 1.94 -34.27 -10.69
C ALA A 4 1.01 -33.55 -9.69
N VAL A 5 1.60 -32.77 -8.79
CA VAL A 5 0.85 -32.04 -7.73
C VAL A 5 0.09 -30.87 -8.29
N PHE A 6 0.65 -30.22 -9.33
CA PHE A 6 0.05 -29.05 -9.97
C PHE A 6 -0.52 -29.43 -11.32
N SER A 7 -1.71 -28.89 -11.64
CA SER A 7 -2.28 -28.97 -12.98
C SER A 7 -1.45 -28.14 -13.98
N PRO A 8 -1.57 -28.41 -15.31
CA PRO A 8 -0.92 -27.58 -16.33
C PRO A 8 -1.27 -26.09 -16.20
N GLU A 9 -2.51 -25.77 -15.85
CA GLU A 9 -3.00 -24.39 -15.65
C GLU A 9 -2.32 -23.74 -14.44
N GLN A 10 -2.16 -24.48 -13.34
CA GLN A 10 -1.44 -24.02 -12.17
C GLN A 10 0.04 -23.77 -12.48
N ILE A 11 0.70 -24.67 -13.22
CA ILE A 11 2.09 -24.50 -13.65
C ILE A 11 2.22 -23.24 -14.52
N ALA A 12 1.33 -23.06 -15.49
CA ALA A 12 1.31 -21.87 -16.33
C ALA A 12 1.12 -20.59 -15.50
N ALA A 13 0.20 -20.60 -14.53
CA ALA A 13 -0.04 -19.47 -13.64
C ALA A 13 1.16 -19.16 -12.74
N LEU A 14 1.84 -20.19 -12.19
CA LEU A 14 3.03 -20.03 -11.33
C LEU A 14 4.24 -19.50 -12.11
N SER A 15 4.35 -19.83 -13.39
CA SER A 15 5.42 -19.41 -14.30
C SER A 15 5.15 -18.06 -14.96
N ALA A 16 3.91 -17.58 -14.92
CA ALA A 16 3.53 -16.32 -15.57
C ALA A 16 4.33 -15.15 -15.01
N PRO A 17 4.69 -14.15 -15.84
CA PRO A 17 5.33 -12.93 -15.37
C PRO A 17 4.47 -12.22 -14.32
N LEU A 18 5.14 -11.58 -13.35
CA LEU A 18 4.48 -10.80 -12.32
C LEU A 18 3.88 -9.52 -12.92
N ASP A 19 2.59 -9.31 -12.69
CA ASP A 19 1.91 -8.09 -13.09
C ASP A 19 2.45 -6.88 -12.33
N ARG A 20 2.98 -5.91 -13.08
CA ARG A 20 3.54 -4.65 -12.54
C ARG A 20 2.53 -3.87 -11.71
N ALA A 21 1.25 -3.93 -12.04
CA ALA A 21 0.19 -3.24 -11.30
C ALA A 21 0.03 -3.74 -9.85
N LYS A 22 0.49 -4.97 -9.56
CA LYS A 22 0.46 -5.59 -8.23
C LYS A 22 1.69 -5.26 -7.38
N VAL A 23 2.72 -4.65 -7.98
CA VAL A 23 4.00 -4.36 -7.33
C VAL A 23 3.95 -2.98 -6.71
N GLN A 24 4.17 -2.92 -5.41
CA GLN A 24 4.33 -1.68 -4.66
C GLN A 24 5.80 -1.31 -4.52
N THR A 25 6.07 -0.02 -4.28
CA THR A 25 7.41 0.47 -4.01
C THR A 25 7.45 1.22 -2.69
N ARG A 26 8.53 1.02 -1.93
CA ARG A 26 8.80 1.81 -0.72
C ARG A 26 10.22 2.33 -0.73
N SER A 27 10.44 3.51 -0.18
CA SER A 27 11.79 4.01 0.09
C SER A 27 12.28 3.50 1.43
N GLN A 28 13.45 2.89 1.45
CA GLN A 28 14.11 2.44 2.68
C GLN A 28 15.61 2.74 2.59
N ALA A 29 16.13 3.51 3.53
CA ALA A 29 17.54 3.93 3.56
C ALA A 29 18.05 4.51 2.22
N GLY A 30 17.23 5.35 1.57
CA GLY A 30 17.56 5.98 0.29
C GLY A 30 17.47 5.06 -0.94
N ARG A 31 17.00 3.82 -0.78
CA ARG A 31 16.78 2.86 -1.88
C ARG A 31 15.31 2.62 -2.12
N SER A 32 14.90 2.55 -3.38
CA SER A 32 13.57 2.10 -3.75
C SER A 32 13.53 0.58 -3.76
N LEU A 33 12.63 0.00 -2.98
CA LEU A 33 12.41 -1.44 -2.90
C LEU A 33 11.05 -1.79 -3.46
N ALA A 34 11.00 -2.66 -4.46
CA ALA A 34 9.79 -3.25 -4.99
C ALA A 34 9.35 -4.42 -4.11
N TYR A 35 8.05 -4.53 -3.82
CA TYR A 35 7.52 -5.62 -2.99
C TYR A 35 6.05 -5.92 -3.34
N LEU A 36 5.57 -7.09 -2.91
CA LEU A 36 4.15 -7.44 -2.89
C LEU A 36 3.59 -7.26 -1.47
N GLU A 37 2.38 -6.75 -1.38
CA GLU A 37 1.65 -6.71 -0.12
C GLU A 37 1.19 -8.10 0.31
N GLY A 38 1.03 -8.32 1.63
CA GLY A 38 0.65 -9.63 2.17
C GLY A 38 -0.70 -10.12 1.65
N TRP A 39 -1.69 -9.23 1.57
CA TRP A 39 -3.01 -9.56 1.05
C TRP A 39 -2.98 -9.98 -0.43
N GLN A 40 -2.11 -9.36 -1.23
CA GLN A 40 -1.94 -9.71 -2.65
C GLN A 40 -1.38 -11.12 -2.81
N ALA A 41 -0.41 -11.51 -1.97
CA ALA A 41 0.13 -12.87 -1.97
C ALA A 41 -0.94 -13.91 -1.59
N ILE A 42 -1.81 -13.60 -0.62
CA ILE A 42 -2.94 -14.45 -0.24
C ILE A 42 -3.96 -14.55 -1.38
N ALA A 43 -4.31 -13.43 -2.02
CA ALA A 43 -5.24 -13.40 -3.14
C ALA A 43 -4.73 -14.27 -4.32
N GLU A 44 -3.43 -14.19 -4.63
CA GLU A 44 -2.82 -15.05 -5.65
C GLU A 44 -2.82 -16.53 -5.24
N ALA A 45 -2.58 -16.86 -3.97
CA ALA A 45 -2.65 -18.24 -3.49
C ALA A 45 -4.07 -18.81 -3.65
N ASN A 46 -5.10 -18.04 -3.27
CA ASN A 46 -6.50 -18.43 -3.46
C ASN A 46 -6.87 -18.56 -4.94
N ARG A 47 -6.36 -17.68 -5.80
CA ARG A 47 -6.61 -17.74 -7.24
C ARG A 47 -5.97 -18.95 -7.92
N ILE A 48 -4.72 -19.30 -7.54
CA ILE A 48 -3.95 -20.35 -8.20
C ILE A 48 -4.25 -21.73 -7.60
N PHE A 49 -4.35 -21.82 -6.29
CA PHE A 49 -4.50 -23.09 -5.58
C PHE A 49 -5.95 -23.43 -5.21
N GLY A 50 -6.86 -22.42 -5.20
CA GLY A 50 -8.21 -22.53 -4.63
C GLY A 50 -8.21 -22.19 -3.13
N PHE A 51 -9.38 -21.84 -2.59
CA PHE A 51 -9.53 -21.44 -1.18
C PHE A 51 -9.25 -22.59 -0.21
N ASP A 52 -9.43 -23.81 -0.62
CA ASP A 52 -9.23 -25.06 0.14
C ASP A 52 -8.01 -25.85 -0.33
N GLY A 53 -7.34 -25.42 -1.39
CA GLY A 53 -6.22 -26.12 -2.02
C GLY A 53 -4.85 -25.87 -1.37
N TRP A 54 -4.78 -24.97 -0.37
CA TRP A 54 -3.54 -24.66 0.33
C TRP A 54 -3.76 -24.42 1.82
N GLN A 55 -2.71 -24.59 2.59
CA GLN A 55 -2.71 -24.41 4.05
C GLN A 55 -1.53 -23.54 4.47
N ARG A 56 -1.77 -22.68 5.47
CA ARG A 56 -0.74 -21.88 6.15
C ARG A 56 -0.66 -22.29 7.62
N GLU A 57 0.53 -22.54 8.10
CA GLU A 57 0.84 -22.87 9.48
C GLU A 57 2.00 -22.01 9.98
N THR A 58 1.85 -21.33 11.09
CA THR A 58 2.96 -20.68 11.79
C THR A 58 3.64 -21.71 12.68
N ILE A 59 4.83 -22.17 12.29
CA ILE A 59 5.55 -23.25 12.97
C ILE A 59 6.30 -22.74 14.20
N ALA A 60 6.83 -21.54 14.12
CA ALA A 60 7.58 -20.92 15.21
C ALA A 60 7.41 -19.40 15.18
N VAL A 61 7.31 -18.83 16.37
CA VAL A 61 7.34 -17.39 16.63
C VAL A 61 8.19 -17.17 17.87
N GLN A 62 9.12 -16.22 17.79
CA GLN A 62 10.03 -15.91 18.89
C GLN A 62 10.27 -14.41 18.98
N CYS A 63 10.06 -13.83 20.16
CA CYS A 63 10.59 -12.51 20.48
C CYS A 63 12.10 -12.62 20.70
N VAL A 64 12.88 -11.97 19.84
CA VAL A 64 14.34 -12.03 19.91
C VAL A 64 14.97 -10.78 20.54
N SER A 65 14.18 -9.70 20.61
CA SER A 65 14.61 -8.47 21.27
C SER A 65 13.41 -7.67 21.73
N GLU A 66 13.48 -7.20 22.97
CA GLU A 66 12.57 -6.23 23.56
C GLU A 66 13.42 -5.26 24.36
N ARG A 67 13.31 -3.98 24.10
CA ARG A 67 14.10 -2.95 24.78
C ARG A 67 13.41 -1.61 24.78
N GLU A 68 13.63 -0.86 25.85
CA GLU A 68 13.30 0.56 25.87
C GLU A 68 14.16 1.32 24.86
N ARG A 69 13.59 2.37 24.30
CA ARG A 69 14.28 3.27 23.40
C ARG A 69 13.67 4.66 23.43
N THR A 70 14.42 5.62 22.97
CA THR A 70 13.93 6.98 22.77
C THR A 70 13.29 7.12 21.40
N LEU A 71 12.09 7.70 21.35
CA LEU A 71 11.31 7.92 20.13
C LEU A 71 11.40 9.37 19.67
N GLY A 72 11.74 9.55 18.39
CA GLY A 72 11.73 10.85 17.72
C GLY A 72 12.72 11.86 18.32
N SER A 73 12.58 13.12 17.88
CA SER A 73 13.41 14.25 18.33
C SER A 73 13.02 14.76 19.73
N SER A 74 11.83 14.42 20.22
CA SER A 74 11.30 14.84 21.52
C SER A 74 11.79 13.97 22.69
N SER A 75 12.66 13.00 22.46
CA SER A 75 13.21 12.09 23.49
C SER A 75 12.14 11.37 24.31
N ARG A 76 10.97 11.11 23.74
CA ARG A 76 9.89 10.38 24.40
C ARG A 76 10.31 8.92 24.61
N ALA A 77 10.03 8.37 25.80
CA ALA A 77 10.24 6.96 26.08
C ALA A 77 9.29 6.10 25.21
N GLY A 78 9.78 4.95 24.79
CA GLY A 78 9.00 3.96 24.04
C GLY A 78 9.75 2.63 23.96
N TRP A 79 9.25 1.75 23.13
CA TRP A 79 9.71 0.37 23.03
C TRP A 79 10.13 0.03 21.60
N GLY A 80 11.12 -0.82 21.50
CA GLY A 80 11.54 -1.47 20.26
C GLY A 80 11.51 -2.97 20.46
N VAL A 81 10.70 -3.65 19.69
CA VAL A 81 10.48 -5.09 19.76
C VAL A 81 10.82 -5.74 18.42
N THR A 82 11.42 -6.91 18.46
CA THR A 82 11.75 -7.69 17.27
C THR A 82 11.28 -9.11 17.44
N TYR A 83 10.51 -9.59 16.46
CA TYR A 83 10.11 -10.98 16.34
C TYR A 83 10.76 -11.64 15.13
N THR A 84 10.99 -12.94 15.24
CA THR A 84 11.18 -13.83 14.10
C THR A 84 10.03 -14.82 14.05
N ALA A 85 9.60 -15.16 12.83
CA ALA A 85 8.58 -16.18 12.58
C ALA A 85 9.05 -17.16 11.52
N ARG A 86 8.55 -18.40 11.59
CA ARG A 86 8.69 -19.40 10.54
C ARG A 86 7.31 -19.93 10.16
N VAL A 87 6.98 -19.79 8.89
CA VAL A 87 5.68 -20.17 8.32
C VAL A 87 5.90 -21.30 7.32
N ARG A 88 5.00 -22.27 7.36
CA ARG A 88 4.89 -23.37 6.40
C ARG A 88 3.67 -23.17 5.54
N ILE A 89 3.85 -23.34 4.24
CA ILE A 89 2.79 -23.42 3.25
C ILE A 89 2.77 -24.85 2.70
N ARG A 90 1.57 -25.42 2.63
CA ARG A 90 1.32 -26.75 2.05
C ARG A 90 0.34 -26.63 0.90
N VAL A 91 0.68 -27.22 -0.24
CA VAL A 91 -0.21 -27.36 -1.39
C VAL A 91 -0.13 -28.83 -1.82
N GLY A 92 -1.17 -29.61 -1.56
CA GLY A 92 -1.11 -31.06 -1.68
C GLY A 92 0.01 -31.64 -0.82
N ASN A 93 0.96 -32.35 -1.43
CA ASN A 93 2.14 -32.91 -0.78
C ASN A 93 3.40 -32.01 -0.88
N VAL A 94 3.30 -30.87 -1.55
CA VAL A 94 4.41 -29.90 -1.63
C VAL A 94 4.41 -29.01 -0.40
N ILE A 95 5.54 -28.94 0.29
CA ILE A 95 5.78 -28.12 1.47
C ILE A 95 6.84 -27.07 1.15
N ARG A 96 6.59 -25.83 1.53
CA ARG A 96 7.53 -24.70 1.47
C ARG A 96 7.54 -23.99 2.80
N GLU A 97 8.71 -23.58 3.26
CA GLU A 97 8.88 -22.83 4.50
C GLU A 97 9.57 -21.50 4.21
N GLY A 98 9.19 -20.49 4.97
CA GLY A 98 9.82 -19.18 4.94
C GLY A 98 10.03 -18.67 6.36
N SER A 99 11.15 -17.99 6.58
CA SER A 99 11.45 -17.30 7.83
C SER A 99 11.41 -15.80 7.59
N GLY A 100 10.82 -15.06 8.52
CA GLY A 100 10.69 -13.61 8.45
C GLY A 100 11.05 -12.95 9.78
N ALA A 101 11.34 -11.67 9.73
CA ALA A 101 11.54 -10.84 10.91
C ALA A 101 10.63 -9.61 10.83
N GLY A 102 10.15 -9.17 11.98
CA GLY A 102 9.34 -7.96 12.12
C GLY A 102 9.85 -7.08 13.25
N HIS A 103 9.69 -5.78 13.07
CA HIS A 103 10.13 -4.76 14.01
C HIS A 103 8.97 -3.85 14.37
N GLY A 104 8.62 -3.80 15.65
CA GLY A 104 7.65 -2.87 16.22
C GLY A 104 8.35 -1.78 17.01
N ILE A 105 7.93 -0.55 16.79
CA ILE A 105 8.42 0.62 17.54
C ILE A 105 7.20 1.43 17.93
N ASP A 106 6.92 1.52 19.22
CA ASP A 106 5.78 2.29 19.74
C ASP A 106 6.07 2.81 21.16
N ALA A 107 5.28 3.80 21.60
CA ALA A 107 5.26 4.26 22.98
C ALA A 107 4.61 3.24 23.92
N ASP A 108 3.64 2.49 23.39
CA ASP A 108 2.98 1.38 24.07
C ASP A 108 3.66 0.05 23.73
N LEU A 109 4.02 -0.71 24.75
CA LEU A 109 4.71 -1.99 24.59
C LEU A 109 3.86 -3.00 23.83
N GLY A 110 2.55 -3.07 24.11
CA GLY A 110 1.64 -3.99 23.44
C GLY A 110 1.52 -3.71 21.94
N GLN A 111 1.47 -2.43 21.54
CA GLN A 111 1.45 -2.02 20.15
C GLN A 111 2.77 -2.35 19.44
N ALA A 112 3.91 -2.18 20.14
CA ALA A 112 5.22 -2.57 19.60
C ALA A 112 5.29 -4.08 19.35
N HIS A 113 4.79 -4.92 20.26
CA HIS A 113 4.70 -6.36 20.07
C HIS A 113 3.75 -6.74 18.92
N GLU A 114 2.55 -6.17 18.89
CA GLU A 114 1.56 -6.45 17.86
C GLU A 114 2.11 -6.16 16.45
N SER A 115 2.73 -5.00 16.27
CA SER A 115 3.33 -4.59 14.99
C SER A 115 4.46 -5.53 14.58
N ALA A 116 5.38 -5.84 15.49
CA ALA A 116 6.52 -6.72 15.21
C ALA A 116 6.08 -8.15 14.86
N LEU A 117 5.10 -8.69 15.58
CA LEU A 117 4.57 -10.03 15.35
C LEU A 117 3.89 -10.13 13.97
N LYS A 118 2.99 -9.19 13.67
CA LYS A 118 2.28 -9.15 12.38
C LYS A 118 3.24 -9.03 11.19
N GLU A 119 4.27 -8.20 11.32
CA GLU A 119 5.30 -8.04 10.28
C GLU A 119 6.10 -9.33 10.10
N ALA A 120 6.55 -9.98 11.19
CA ALA A 120 7.34 -11.21 11.14
C ALA A 120 6.58 -12.35 10.45
N GLU A 121 5.33 -12.58 10.83
CA GLU A 121 4.49 -13.62 10.23
C GLU A 121 4.17 -13.35 8.76
N THR A 122 3.90 -12.08 8.41
CA THR A 122 3.61 -11.69 7.03
C THR A 122 4.85 -11.84 6.14
N ASP A 123 6.03 -11.44 6.61
CA ASP A 123 7.29 -11.63 5.87
C ASP A 123 7.61 -13.11 5.69
N ALA A 124 7.47 -13.92 6.74
CA ALA A 124 7.67 -15.36 6.68
C ALA A 124 6.74 -16.04 5.67
N MET A 125 5.45 -15.71 5.69
CA MET A 125 4.47 -16.23 4.74
C MET A 125 4.81 -15.86 3.29
N LYS A 126 5.14 -14.60 3.02
CA LYS A 126 5.52 -14.14 1.68
C LYS A 126 6.77 -14.87 1.18
N ARG A 127 7.77 -15.10 2.03
CA ARG A 127 8.99 -15.85 1.68
C ARG A 127 8.70 -17.31 1.36
N ALA A 128 7.76 -17.95 2.08
CA ALA A 128 7.34 -19.30 1.75
C ALA A 128 6.60 -19.34 0.40
N LEU A 129 5.64 -18.44 0.18
CA LEU A 129 4.85 -18.37 -1.06
C LEU A 129 5.72 -18.03 -2.27
N MET A 130 6.69 -17.12 -2.13
CA MET A 130 7.59 -16.71 -3.22
C MET A 130 8.27 -17.90 -3.90
N THR A 131 8.57 -18.98 -3.17
CA THR A 131 9.22 -20.16 -3.72
C THR A 131 8.34 -20.99 -4.66
N PHE A 132 7.04 -20.67 -4.79
CA PHE A 132 6.15 -21.28 -5.76
C PHE A 132 6.20 -20.63 -7.15
N GLY A 133 6.59 -19.35 -7.26
CA GLY A 133 6.72 -18.73 -8.58
C GLY A 133 6.61 -17.21 -8.62
N ASN A 134 6.64 -16.69 -9.83
CA ASN A 134 6.68 -15.27 -10.12
C ASN A 134 5.52 -14.46 -9.54
N PRO A 135 4.25 -14.95 -9.57
CA PRO A 135 3.10 -14.21 -9.00
C PRO A 135 3.23 -13.89 -7.51
N PHE A 136 4.06 -14.63 -6.79
CA PHE A 136 4.34 -14.42 -5.37
C PHE A 136 5.57 -13.55 -5.09
N GLY A 137 6.10 -12.88 -6.12
CA GLY A 137 7.22 -11.96 -5.98
C GLY A 137 8.60 -12.54 -6.25
N LEU A 138 8.71 -13.79 -6.73
CA LEU A 138 10.00 -14.38 -7.14
C LEU A 138 10.68 -13.49 -8.19
N ALA A 139 9.92 -12.98 -9.16
CA ALA A 139 10.41 -12.09 -10.21
C ALA A 139 11.08 -10.81 -9.71
N LEU A 140 10.76 -10.34 -8.48
CA LEU A 140 11.35 -9.13 -7.89
C LEU A 140 12.79 -9.35 -7.38
N TYR A 141 13.23 -10.60 -7.23
CA TYR A 141 14.60 -10.92 -6.83
C TYR A 141 15.56 -10.90 -8.02
N ASP A 142 15.06 -10.97 -9.25
CA ASP A 142 15.86 -10.63 -10.43
C ASP A 142 16.08 -9.11 -10.49
N LYS A 143 17.35 -8.67 -10.39
CA LYS A 143 17.71 -7.25 -10.46
C LYS A 143 17.24 -6.57 -11.73
N GLN A 144 17.11 -7.32 -12.82
CA GLN A 144 16.63 -6.82 -14.12
C GLN A 144 15.12 -6.90 -14.26
N GLN A 145 14.42 -7.57 -13.32
CA GLN A 145 12.97 -7.75 -13.28
C GLN A 145 12.38 -8.22 -14.64
N ARG A 146 13.08 -9.13 -15.33
CA ARG A 146 12.70 -9.63 -16.66
C ARG A 146 11.34 -10.32 -16.69
N GLU A 147 10.97 -10.94 -15.57
CA GLU A 147 9.69 -11.62 -15.36
C GLU A 147 8.65 -10.71 -14.67
N VAL A 148 8.79 -9.39 -14.78
CA VAL A 148 7.77 -8.41 -14.38
C VAL A 148 7.23 -7.76 -15.65
N THR A 149 5.90 -7.76 -15.85
CA THR A 149 5.29 -7.17 -17.05
C THR A 149 5.58 -5.67 -17.14
N SER A 150 5.80 -5.17 -18.35
CA SER A 150 5.90 -3.73 -18.59
C SER A 150 4.52 -3.08 -18.38
N SER A 151 4.48 -1.83 -17.90
CA SER A 151 3.25 -1.05 -17.73
C SER A 151 2.66 -0.60 -19.11
N THR A 152 2.77 -1.42 -20.15
CA THR A 152 2.16 -1.13 -21.44
C THR A 152 0.72 -1.61 -21.37
N THR A 153 -0.22 -0.70 -21.29
CA THR A 153 -1.65 -0.96 -21.51
C THR A 153 -1.81 -1.75 -22.82
N PRO A 154 -2.33 -2.98 -22.81
CA PRO A 154 -2.67 -3.63 -24.08
C PRO A 154 -3.82 -2.84 -24.71
N MET A 155 -3.58 -2.27 -25.88
CA MET A 155 -4.65 -1.82 -26.75
C MET A 155 -5.52 -3.04 -27.07
N SER A 156 -6.67 -3.10 -26.43
CA SER A 156 -7.71 -4.11 -26.66
C SER A 156 -8.16 -4.05 -28.11
N ALA A 157 -7.90 -5.14 -28.85
CA ALA A 157 -8.62 -5.42 -30.09
C ALA A 157 -10.07 -5.78 -29.74
N GLY A 158 -10.97 -4.93 -30.23
CA GLY A 158 -12.35 -5.15 -30.54
C GLY A 158 -13.21 -6.11 -29.71
N HIS A 159 -14.00 -5.53 -28.79
CA HIS A 159 -15.32 -6.07 -28.46
C HIS A 159 -16.30 -4.89 -28.39
N THR A 160 -17.29 -4.92 -29.28
CA THR A 160 -18.42 -4.00 -29.36
C THR A 160 -19.29 -4.14 -28.12
N PRO A 161 -19.64 -3.08 -27.40
CA PRO A 161 -20.53 -3.19 -26.25
C PRO A 161 -22.00 -3.14 -26.68
N ALA A 162 -22.77 -4.10 -26.22
CA ALA A 162 -24.23 -4.03 -26.23
C ALA A 162 -24.72 -3.08 -25.13
N PRO A 163 -25.86 -2.38 -25.32
CA PRO A 163 -26.27 -1.31 -24.42
C PRO A 163 -26.89 -1.85 -23.13
N GLN A 164 -26.28 -1.51 -21.96
CA GLN A 164 -26.92 -1.72 -20.67
C GLN A 164 -27.69 -0.49 -20.22
N ARG A 165 -28.95 -0.75 -19.87
CA ARG A 165 -29.91 0.22 -19.30
C ARG A 165 -29.50 0.65 -17.91
N ASN A 166 -29.61 1.95 -17.67
CA ASN A 166 -29.51 2.61 -16.35
C ASN A 166 -30.57 2.09 -15.38
N SER A 167 -30.17 1.73 -14.18
CA SER A 167 -30.99 1.95 -12.98
C SER A 167 -30.16 1.84 -11.71
N GLY A 168 -30.25 2.84 -10.84
CA GLY A 168 -29.99 2.72 -9.42
C GLY A 168 -28.71 3.38 -8.92
N ALA A 169 -28.86 4.57 -8.35
CA ALA A 169 -27.85 5.24 -7.54
C ALA A 169 -27.46 4.35 -6.34
N ALA A 170 -26.18 3.99 -6.25
CA ALA A 170 -25.57 3.44 -5.05
C ALA A 170 -24.51 4.43 -4.58
N GLU A 171 -24.54 4.76 -3.30
CA GLU A 171 -23.55 5.60 -2.63
C GLU A 171 -22.14 5.03 -2.81
N PRO A 172 -21.09 5.88 -2.93
CA PRO A 172 -19.73 5.41 -3.14
C PRO A 172 -19.17 4.77 -1.87
N THR A 173 -18.94 3.47 -1.93
CA THR A 173 -18.19 2.72 -0.93
C THR A 173 -16.74 3.21 -0.83
N ALA A 174 -16.21 3.20 0.39
CA ALA A 174 -14.99 3.89 0.88
C ALA A 174 -13.63 3.43 0.27
N GLU A 175 -13.60 2.73 -0.85
CA GLU A 175 -12.37 2.17 -1.45
C GLU A 175 -11.88 2.89 -2.72
N VAL A 176 -12.59 3.90 -3.21
CA VAL A 176 -12.21 4.65 -4.41
C VAL A 176 -11.20 5.73 -4.03
N GLY A 177 -10.02 5.74 -4.69
CA GLY A 177 -9.03 6.82 -4.55
C GLY A 177 -7.85 6.54 -3.62
N LEU A 178 -7.57 5.28 -3.26
CA LEU A 178 -6.40 4.88 -2.46
C LEU A 178 -5.09 4.84 -3.28
N GLU A 179 -5.17 5.07 -4.60
CA GLU A 179 -4.00 5.08 -5.49
C GLU A 179 -2.97 6.12 -5.02
N PRO A 180 -1.68 5.77 -4.96
CA PRO A 180 -0.64 6.71 -4.60
C PRO A 180 -0.49 7.78 -5.68
N LEU A 181 -0.28 9.03 -5.25
CA LEU A 181 0.04 10.14 -6.15
C LEU A 181 1.52 10.07 -6.55
N ASP A 182 1.79 10.46 -7.78
CA ASP A 182 3.18 10.67 -8.21
C ASP A 182 3.82 11.85 -7.46
N PRO A 183 5.15 11.84 -7.25
CA PRO A 183 5.84 12.87 -6.48
C PRO A 183 5.70 14.29 -7.06
N ALA A 184 5.57 14.44 -8.38
CA ALA A 184 5.43 15.76 -9.02
C ALA A 184 4.05 16.35 -8.71
N THR A 185 2.99 15.55 -8.79
CA THR A 185 1.63 15.92 -8.40
C THR A 185 1.55 16.30 -6.92
N VAL A 186 2.20 15.54 -6.02
CA VAL A 186 2.27 15.89 -4.59
C VAL A 186 2.92 17.26 -4.38
N GLN A 187 4.06 17.53 -5.04
CA GLN A 187 4.74 18.82 -4.94
C GLN A 187 3.89 19.98 -5.47
N GLN A 188 3.17 19.78 -6.56
CA GLN A 188 2.26 20.77 -7.11
C GLN A 188 1.09 21.10 -6.17
N ILE A 189 0.50 20.08 -5.58
CA ILE A 189 -0.56 20.25 -4.56
C ILE A 189 -0.03 21.03 -3.36
N LEU A 190 1.13 20.63 -2.84
CA LEU A 190 1.74 21.30 -1.69
C LEU A 190 2.09 22.77 -1.99
N ALA A 191 2.57 23.08 -3.19
CA ALA A 191 2.83 24.44 -3.62
C ALA A 191 1.53 25.28 -3.66
N THR A 192 0.45 24.69 -4.21
CA THR A 192 -0.87 25.35 -4.28
C THR A 192 -1.44 25.60 -2.87
N VAL A 193 -1.36 24.61 -1.98
CA VAL A 193 -1.87 24.74 -0.60
C VAL A 193 -1.05 25.77 0.19
N ARG A 194 0.27 25.81 0.05
CA ARG A 194 1.14 26.81 0.69
C ARG A 194 0.88 28.23 0.21
N GLY A 195 0.37 28.39 -1.01
CA GLY A 195 -0.02 29.68 -1.59
C GLY A 195 -1.35 30.22 -1.07
N LEU A 196 -2.09 29.49 -0.24
CA LEU A 196 -3.34 29.95 0.33
C LEU A 196 -3.12 31.06 1.38
N PRO A 197 -4.01 32.06 1.47
CA PRO A 197 -4.01 33.03 2.59
C PRO A 197 -4.13 32.29 3.94
N ARG A 198 -3.48 32.85 4.99
CA ARG A 198 -3.47 32.23 6.34
C ARG A 198 -4.82 31.72 6.83
N PRO A 199 -5.94 32.49 6.76
CA PRO A 199 -7.23 31.98 7.22
C PRO A 199 -7.75 30.78 6.42
N ALA A 200 -7.50 30.77 5.10
CA ALA A 200 -7.85 29.65 4.22
C ALA A 200 -6.98 28.42 4.47
N LEU A 201 -5.69 28.60 4.75
CA LEU A 201 -4.76 27.55 5.09
C LEU A 201 -5.12 26.87 6.43
N GLU A 202 -5.49 27.66 7.44
CA GLU A 202 -5.95 27.13 8.72
C GLU A 202 -7.27 26.35 8.57
N GLY A 203 -8.22 26.88 7.81
CA GLY A 203 -9.48 26.21 7.49
C GLY A 203 -9.25 24.91 6.73
N PHE A 204 -8.36 24.92 5.73
CA PHE A 204 -7.94 23.76 4.98
C PHE A 204 -7.33 22.69 5.90
N THR A 205 -6.37 23.07 6.73
CA THR A 205 -5.68 22.15 7.65
C THR A 205 -6.66 21.46 8.59
N LYS A 206 -7.57 22.23 9.19
CA LYS A 206 -8.61 21.70 10.10
C LYS A 206 -9.57 20.76 9.37
N ALA A 207 -10.03 21.13 8.17
CA ALA A 207 -10.95 20.33 7.37
C ALA A 207 -10.29 19.04 6.87
N PHE A 208 -9.01 19.08 6.43
CA PHE A 208 -8.25 17.92 6.00
C PHE A 208 -8.03 16.95 7.17
N ARG A 209 -7.59 17.43 8.34
CA ARG A 209 -7.43 16.61 9.55
C ARG A 209 -8.73 15.89 9.91
N LYS A 210 -9.85 16.62 9.95
CA LYS A 210 -11.17 16.04 10.25
C LYS A 210 -11.59 14.99 9.22
N ARG A 211 -11.38 15.26 7.93
CA ARG A 211 -11.84 14.38 6.83
C ARG A 211 -11.06 13.07 6.77
N PHE A 212 -9.74 13.13 7.00
CA PHE A 212 -8.84 11.99 6.87
C PHE A 212 -8.32 11.47 8.21
N GLN A 213 -8.96 11.87 9.31
CA GLN A 213 -8.65 11.42 10.68
C GLN A 213 -7.16 11.56 11.04
N VAL A 214 -6.54 12.66 10.59
CA VAL A 214 -5.14 12.94 10.92
C VAL A 214 -5.06 13.45 12.36
N PRO A 215 -4.28 12.81 13.25
CA PRO A 215 -4.13 13.22 14.63
C PRO A 215 -3.62 14.66 14.78
N ASP A 216 -4.02 15.35 15.83
CA ASP A 216 -3.64 16.75 16.07
C ASP A 216 -2.15 16.91 16.40
N ASP A 217 -1.51 15.86 16.90
CA ASP A 217 -0.08 15.79 17.18
C ASP A 217 0.80 15.50 15.95
N ALA A 218 0.20 15.23 14.79
CA ALA A 218 0.95 15.05 13.55
C ALA A 218 1.68 16.35 13.16
N ALA A 219 3.01 16.28 13.03
CA ALA A 219 3.89 17.43 12.80
C ALA A 219 3.55 18.19 11.49
N SER A 220 3.05 17.51 10.47
CA SER A 220 2.63 18.11 9.20
C SER A 220 1.54 17.27 8.51
N ILE A 221 0.56 17.94 7.90
CA ILE A 221 -0.40 17.29 7.01
C ILE A 221 0.22 17.00 5.62
N ALA A 222 1.33 17.66 5.27
CA ALA A 222 1.99 17.52 3.98
C ALA A 222 2.42 16.07 3.71
N ASP A 223 2.92 15.37 4.75
CA ASP A 223 3.38 13.98 4.66
C ASP A 223 2.22 12.98 4.51
N ARG A 224 0.99 13.44 4.72
CA ARG A 224 -0.22 12.63 4.57
C ARG A 224 -0.90 12.80 3.22
N ILE A 225 -0.48 13.77 2.41
CA ILE A 225 -1.00 13.99 1.05
C ILE A 225 -0.25 13.08 0.09
N CYS A 226 -0.71 11.82 -0.02
CA CYS A 226 -0.04 10.78 -0.80
C CYS A 226 -0.98 9.91 -1.65
N GLN A 227 -2.30 10.11 -1.59
CA GLN A 227 -3.28 9.28 -2.27
C GLN A 227 -4.21 10.12 -3.15
N ARG A 228 -4.74 9.52 -4.22
CA ARG A 228 -5.66 10.17 -5.16
C ARG A 228 -6.88 10.78 -4.47
N ARG A 229 -7.47 10.10 -3.47
CA ARG A 229 -8.58 10.64 -2.67
C ARG A 229 -8.23 11.95 -1.94
N HIS A 230 -6.94 12.15 -1.59
CA HIS A 230 -6.47 13.40 -1.00
C HIS A 230 -6.45 14.50 -2.04
N HIS A 231 -5.94 14.22 -3.24
CA HIS A 231 -5.91 15.12 -4.37
C HIS A 231 -7.33 15.57 -4.77
N ASP A 232 -8.23 14.62 -5.02
CA ASP A 232 -9.60 14.89 -5.47
C ASP A 232 -10.37 15.74 -4.44
N TRP A 233 -10.17 15.44 -3.15
CA TRP A 233 -10.76 16.24 -2.09
C TRP A 233 -10.15 17.66 -2.01
N ILE A 234 -8.84 17.80 -2.18
CA ILE A 234 -8.14 19.09 -2.17
C ILE A 234 -8.61 19.95 -3.33
N GLU A 235 -8.72 19.39 -4.53
CA GLU A 235 -9.26 20.12 -5.69
C GLU A 235 -10.69 20.61 -5.43
N ALA A 236 -11.57 19.74 -4.93
CA ALA A 236 -12.95 20.13 -4.58
C ALA A 236 -12.98 21.23 -3.52
N PHE A 237 -12.12 21.15 -2.49
CA PHE A 237 -11.98 22.18 -1.47
C PHE A 237 -11.53 23.52 -2.06
N LEU A 238 -10.51 23.53 -2.93
CA LEU A 238 -10.00 24.72 -3.57
C LEU A 238 -11.03 25.39 -4.50
N VAL A 239 -11.81 24.59 -5.24
CA VAL A 239 -12.90 25.08 -6.10
C VAL A 239 -13.97 25.76 -5.26
N SER A 240 -14.41 25.11 -4.17
CA SER A 240 -15.46 25.67 -3.29
C SER A 240 -15.04 26.99 -2.61
N HIS A 241 -13.74 27.15 -2.31
CA HIS A 241 -13.22 28.35 -1.66
C HIS A 241 -12.82 29.46 -2.65
N ARG A 242 -12.57 29.16 -3.93
CA ARG A 242 -12.41 30.16 -5.00
C ARG A 242 -13.73 30.86 -5.31
N SER A 243 -14.86 30.19 -5.14
CA SER A 243 -16.19 30.73 -5.43
C SER A 243 -16.70 31.74 -4.36
N VAL A 244 -16.03 31.84 -3.21
CA VAL A 244 -16.45 32.71 -2.08
C VAL A 244 -15.75 34.06 -2.11
N HIS A 245 -14.77 34.32 -2.98
CA HIS A 245 -14.12 35.61 -3.16
C HIS A 245 -14.12 36.08 -4.62
N PRO A 246 -15.26 36.57 -5.17
CA PRO A 246 -15.21 37.36 -6.38
C PRO A 246 -15.05 38.85 -5.98
N ALA A 247 -14.10 39.54 -6.61
CA ALA A 247 -13.94 40.98 -6.70
C ALA A 247 -13.28 41.72 -5.50
N GLY A 248 -11.99 41.94 -5.66
CA GLY A 248 -11.23 42.90 -4.87
C GLY A 248 -9.91 43.29 -5.51
N GLN A 249 -9.85 43.47 -6.86
CA GLN A 249 -8.72 44.12 -7.54
C GLN A 249 -9.10 44.56 -8.96
N ARG A 250 -9.96 45.56 -9.04
CA ARG A 250 -10.02 46.47 -10.20
C ARG A 250 -10.31 47.85 -9.63
N GLN A 251 -9.28 48.62 -9.28
CA GLN A 251 -9.23 50.08 -9.27
C GLN A 251 -7.89 50.54 -8.69
N ALA A 252 -6.87 50.62 -9.53
CA ALA A 252 -5.76 51.55 -9.36
C ALA A 252 -4.94 51.54 -10.65
N LEU A 253 -5.53 52.08 -11.72
CA LEU A 253 -4.79 52.57 -12.90
C LEU A 253 -5.73 53.49 -13.68
N ALA A 254 -5.93 54.72 -13.16
CA ALA A 254 -6.32 55.93 -13.88
C ALA A 254 -6.35 57.10 -12.91
N ALA A 255 -5.27 57.80 -12.71
CA ALA A 255 -5.09 59.21 -12.50
C ALA A 255 -3.60 59.52 -12.51
#